data_04bec24aad6188c104ec51e751bd0c3b
#
_entry.id   04bec24aad6188c104ec51e751bd0c3b
#
_cell.length_a   1.000
_cell.length_b   1.000
_cell.length_c   1.000
_cell.angle_alpha   90.00
_cell.angle_beta   90.00
_cell.angle_gamma   90.00
#
_symmetry.space_group_name_H-M   'P 1'
#
loop_
_entity.id
_entity.type
_entity.pdbx_description
1 polymer ?
#
loop_
_entity_poly.entity_id
_entity_poly.type
_entity_poly.pdbx_seq_one_letter_code
_entity_poly.pdbx_strand_id
1 'polypeptide(L)'
;MIKKIIVSICLLFSLVSFAQEGTSSPYSFYGIGDVRFKGTIENGSMGGMSVIPDSIHMNIVNPAMYSSLKLTTYAIGGTFSVNNLKTNSQNEKAQRTALDYLAIGVPLNKMGIGFGLIPYSSVGYNIKSSSSDVNYIRTDSYDNGNGGVNKVFLGFGYQLTKDLSIGADVQYNFGEINTQNITIRNNANGVPIQYASKEINTSIANGVNFNMGLSYKTKINNKLNFFSSATYSPEAKLNLGNTRTVSLVQTIGGLDAGTIGDPIDITVPSTKLKLPTKFTLGFGIGDVKKWSVGSEVTFQNTSNFGNRFSDISNVSYENSARFTFGGYYIPNYKSFSNYFSRVVYRGGFRYENTGLIINDTKIMDGALTLGLGMPLKGAFSNVNIGFELGNRGTKSAGLVREHYMNFKVGLSLNDRWFVKRKYD
;
A
#
# COMPACT_ATOMS: atom_id res chain seq x y z
N MET A 1 17.92 -21.82 17.35
CA MET A 1 16.83 -22.00 16.36
C MET A 1 16.52 -20.71 15.61
N ILE A 2 16.27 -19.58 16.28
CA ILE A 2 15.94 -18.29 15.65
C ILE A 2 16.98 -17.84 14.62
N LYS A 3 18.30 -17.93 14.92
CA LYS A 3 19.37 -17.60 13.95
C LYS A 3 19.29 -18.41 12.66
N LYS A 4 18.95 -19.70 12.73
CA LYS A 4 18.80 -20.57 11.55
C LYS A 4 17.56 -20.21 10.73
N ILE A 5 16.45 -19.81 11.40
CA ILE A 5 15.22 -19.36 10.75
C ILE A 5 15.46 -18.01 10.04
N ILE A 6 16.12 -17.06 10.72
CA ILE A 6 16.48 -15.76 10.12
C ILE A 6 17.40 -15.95 8.91
N VAL A 7 18.43 -16.80 9.00
CA VAL A 7 19.34 -17.09 7.88
C VAL A 7 18.58 -17.77 6.73
N SER A 8 17.70 -18.73 7.01
CA SER A 8 16.88 -19.37 5.97
C SER A 8 15.91 -18.40 5.29
N ILE A 9 15.32 -17.48 6.05
CA ILE A 9 14.45 -16.43 5.51
C ILE A 9 15.27 -15.43 4.69
N CYS A 10 16.43 -14.98 5.16
CA CYS A 10 17.33 -14.11 4.39
C CYS A 10 17.79 -14.78 3.08
N LEU A 11 18.08 -16.10 3.13
CA LEU A 11 18.47 -16.87 1.94
C LEU A 11 17.31 -17.01 0.95
N LEU A 12 16.08 -17.20 1.42
CA LEU A 12 14.88 -17.21 0.59
C LEU A 12 14.62 -15.84 -0.07
N PHE A 13 14.83 -14.75 0.65
CA PHE A 13 14.71 -13.39 0.10
C PHE A 13 15.81 -13.03 -0.91
N SER A 14 17.02 -13.54 -0.76
CA SER A 14 18.11 -13.30 -1.70
C SER A 14 17.91 -14.00 -3.06
N LEU A 15 17.12 -15.07 -3.11
CA LEU A 15 16.79 -15.77 -4.35
C LEU A 15 15.72 -15.07 -5.21
N VAL A 16 15.07 -14.01 -4.69
CA VAL A 16 13.97 -13.29 -5.35
C VAL A 16 14.40 -11.87 -5.79
N SER A 17 15.68 -11.64 -6.02
CA SER A 17 16.21 -10.35 -6.49
C SER A 17 15.97 -10.12 -7.99
N PHE A 18 14.71 -10.18 -8.42
CA PHE A 18 14.31 -9.56 -9.68
C PHE A 18 13.86 -8.12 -9.39
N ALA A 19 14.13 -7.20 -10.32
CA ALA A 19 13.65 -5.82 -10.22
C ALA A 19 12.14 -5.81 -9.96
N GLN A 20 11.75 -5.47 -8.74
CA GLN A 20 10.38 -5.65 -8.27
C GLN A 20 9.59 -4.39 -8.58
N GLU A 21 8.77 -4.46 -9.62
CA GLU A 21 7.71 -3.49 -9.80
C GLU A 21 6.74 -3.58 -8.61
N GLY A 22 6.48 -2.46 -7.96
CA GLY A 22 5.64 -2.42 -6.75
C GLY A 22 4.18 -2.75 -7.02
N THR A 23 3.69 -2.67 -8.27
CA THR A 23 2.32 -2.99 -8.69
C THR A 23 2.32 -3.50 -10.13
N SER A 24 1.24 -4.14 -10.54
CA SER A 24 0.93 -4.51 -11.93
C SER A 24 -0.44 -3.95 -12.36
N SER A 25 -0.93 -2.95 -11.62
CA SER A 25 -2.24 -2.34 -11.88
C SER A 25 -2.13 -1.30 -12.99
N PRO A 26 -2.93 -1.36 -14.07
CA PRO A 26 -3.00 -0.31 -15.07
C PRO A 26 -3.50 1.01 -14.48
N TYR A 27 -4.24 0.98 -13.37
CA TYR A 27 -4.66 2.19 -12.65
C TYR A 27 -3.51 2.96 -12.00
N SER A 28 -2.33 2.35 -11.88
CA SER A 28 -1.12 3.01 -11.40
C SER A 28 -0.53 4.03 -12.38
N PHE A 29 -1.07 4.10 -13.60
CA PHE A 29 -0.75 5.13 -14.59
C PHE A 29 -1.08 6.55 -14.07
N TYR A 30 -2.15 6.69 -13.30
CA TYR A 30 -2.68 7.99 -12.87
C TYR A 30 -2.11 8.47 -11.54
N GLY A 31 -2.09 9.80 -11.34
CA GLY A 31 -1.64 10.45 -10.11
C GLY A 31 -0.19 10.12 -9.74
N ILE A 32 0.02 9.61 -8.54
CA ILE A 32 1.31 9.13 -8.02
C ILE A 32 1.42 7.60 -8.04
N GLY A 33 0.56 6.94 -8.79
CA GLY A 33 0.46 5.49 -8.82
C GLY A 33 -0.59 4.92 -7.87
N ASP A 34 -0.57 3.60 -7.71
CA ASP A 34 -1.47 2.86 -6.85
C ASP A 34 -1.09 3.05 -5.37
N VAL A 35 -1.95 3.71 -4.59
CA VAL A 35 -1.75 3.89 -3.14
C VAL A 35 -2.08 2.60 -2.43
N ARG A 36 -1.06 1.94 -1.88
CA ARG A 36 -1.13 0.55 -1.43
C ARG A 36 -1.28 0.37 0.07
N PHE A 37 -0.87 1.35 0.85
CA PHE A 37 -0.78 1.20 2.30
C PHE A 37 -2.15 1.01 2.95
N LYS A 38 -2.35 -0.16 3.56
CA LYS A 38 -3.57 -0.55 4.29
C LYS A 38 -3.28 -1.05 5.72
N GLY A 39 -2.10 -0.74 6.27
CA GLY A 39 -1.63 -1.18 7.60
C GLY A 39 -0.73 -2.41 7.57
N THR A 40 -0.41 -2.94 8.75
CA THR A 40 0.37 -4.18 8.90
C THR A 40 -0.41 -5.40 8.38
N ILE A 41 0.25 -6.55 8.27
CA ILE A 41 -0.41 -7.80 7.83
C ILE A 41 -1.58 -8.16 8.78
N GLU A 42 -1.41 -7.91 10.07
CA GLU A 42 -2.44 -8.12 11.09
C GLU A 42 -3.68 -7.26 10.80
N ASN A 43 -3.48 -5.95 10.56
CA ASN A 43 -4.56 -5.04 10.20
C ASN A 43 -5.15 -5.40 8.82
N GLY A 44 -4.30 -5.66 7.83
CA GLY A 44 -4.70 -6.06 6.48
C GLY A 44 -5.56 -7.32 6.46
N SER A 45 -5.29 -8.28 7.36
CA SER A 45 -6.09 -9.50 7.53
C SER A 45 -7.47 -9.25 8.17
N MET A 46 -7.71 -8.05 8.67
CA MET A 46 -9.01 -7.60 9.22
C MET A 46 -9.62 -6.48 8.35
N GLY A 47 -9.49 -6.57 7.03
CA GLY A 47 -9.96 -5.55 6.09
C GLY A 47 -9.14 -4.26 6.05
N GLY A 48 -8.05 -4.17 6.81
CA GLY A 48 -7.26 -2.95 7.01
C GLY A 48 -7.69 -2.12 8.22
N MET A 49 -8.54 -2.67 9.07
CA MET A 49 -9.01 -2.04 10.30
C MET A 49 -7.87 -1.91 11.33
N SER A 50 -7.79 -0.75 11.98
CA SER A 50 -6.72 -0.38 12.91
C SER A 50 -7.19 0.04 14.31
N VAL A 51 -8.49 -0.05 14.59
CA VAL A 51 -9.13 0.48 15.81
C VAL A 51 -8.76 -0.28 17.10
N ILE A 52 -8.36 -1.55 16.99
CA ILE A 52 -8.08 -2.39 18.15
C ILE A 52 -6.62 -2.21 18.57
N PRO A 53 -6.34 -1.70 19.79
CA PRO A 53 -4.97 -1.57 20.29
C PRO A 53 -4.38 -2.95 20.61
N ASP A 54 -3.12 -3.16 20.24
CA ASP A 54 -2.36 -4.36 20.50
C ASP A 54 -1.12 -4.05 21.34
N SER A 55 -0.69 -5.01 22.15
CA SER A 55 0.47 -4.86 23.04
C SER A 55 1.77 -5.42 22.46
N ILE A 56 1.69 -6.21 21.41
CA ILE A 56 2.82 -6.94 20.80
C ILE A 56 2.90 -6.76 19.29
N HIS A 57 1.87 -6.19 18.66
CA HIS A 57 1.89 -5.84 17.24
C HIS A 57 1.83 -4.31 17.08
N MET A 58 2.68 -3.81 16.21
CA MET A 58 2.75 -2.38 15.93
C MET A 58 1.58 -1.95 15.04
N ASN A 59 0.92 -0.86 15.43
CA ASN A 59 -0.08 -0.23 14.59
C ASN A 59 0.53 0.99 13.90
N ILE A 60 0.80 0.89 12.59
CA ILE A 60 1.44 1.97 11.81
C ILE A 60 0.44 2.90 11.11
N VAL A 61 -0.86 2.77 11.43
CA VAL A 61 -1.93 3.64 10.92
C VAL A 61 -2.28 4.73 11.92
N ASN A 62 -2.39 4.37 13.21
CA ASN A 62 -2.77 5.29 14.28
C ASN A 62 -1.62 5.44 15.29
N PRO A 63 -0.93 6.61 15.32
CA PRO A 63 0.22 6.81 16.21
C PRO A 63 -0.14 6.78 17.71
N ALA A 64 -1.39 7.03 18.10
CA ALA A 64 -1.81 6.89 19.50
C ALA A 64 -1.63 5.47 20.04
N MET A 65 -1.69 4.45 19.15
CA MET A 65 -1.55 3.04 19.50
C MET A 65 -0.12 2.65 19.89
N TYR A 66 0.90 3.46 19.61
CA TYR A 66 2.28 3.18 20.04
C TYR A 66 2.38 3.11 21.57
N SER A 67 1.57 3.89 22.29
CA SER A 67 1.49 3.85 23.77
C SER A 67 0.95 2.52 24.31
N SER A 68 0.29 1.71 23.49
CA SER A 68 -0.26 0.39 23.86
C SER A 68 0.79 -0.71 23.85
N LEU A 69 1.92 -0.51 23.17
CA LEU A 69 3.00 -1.49 23.10
C LEU A 69 3.58 -1.80 24.49
N LYS A 70 3.91 -3.05 24.73
CA LYS A 70 4.54 -3.54 25.96
C LYS A 70 5.94 -4.11 25.72
N LEU A 71 6.27 -4.40 24.48
CA LEU A 71 7.54 -4.95 24.03
C LEU A 71 8.08 -4.08 22.89
N THR A 72 9.39 -4.01 22.78
CA THR A 72 10.02 -3.49 21.56
C THR A 72 9.71 -4.43 20.43
N THR A 73 9.15 -3.90 19.37
CA THR A 73 8.60 -4.67 18.25
C THR A 73 9.30 -4.27 16.97
N TYR A 74 9.88 -5.24 16.27
CA TYR A 74 10.35 -5.12 14.89
C TYR A 74 9.30 -5.77 14.00
N ALA A 75 8.71 -5.01 13.13
CA ALA A 75 7.68 -5.47 12.23
C ALA A 75 8.14 -5.32 10.77
N ILE A 76 8.10 -6.41 10.03
CA ILE A 76 8.36 -6.45 8.59
C ILE A 76 7.26 -7.24 7.91
N GLY A 77 6.82 -6.78 6.76
CA GLY A 77 5.80 -7.48 5.98
C GLY A 77 6.01 -7.32 4.48
N GLY A 78 5.61 -8.34 3.75
CA GLY A 78 5.65 -8.37 2.29
C GLY A 78 4.46 -9.12 1.71
N THR A 79 4.14 -8.77 0.47
CA THR A 79 3.01 -9.30 -0.29
C THR A 79 3.48 -9.91 -1.60
N PHE A 80 3.02 -11.12 -1.89
CA PHE A 80 3.00 -11.71 -3.22
C PHE A 80 1.59 -11.57 -3.80
N SER A 81 1.47 -10.97 -4.98
CA SER A 81 0.19 -10.72 -5.65
C SER A 81 0.11 -11.43 -6.98
N VAL A 82 -1.05 -11.99 -7.27
CA VAL A 82 -1.44 -12.49 -8.60
C VAL A 82 -2.66 -11.67 -9.03
N ASN A 83 -2.52 -10.93 -10.13
CA ASN A 83 -3.59 -10.13 -10.71
C ASN A 83 -4.04 -10.75 -12.02
N ASN A 84 -5.35 -10.87 -12.20
CA ASN A 84 -6.00 -11.24 -13.44
C ASN A 84 -6.69 -10.00 -14.00
N LEU A 85 -6.12 -9.45 -15.07
CA LEU A 85 -6.54 -8.21 -15.73
C LEU A 85 -7.46 -8.55 -16.88
N LYS A 86 -8.70 -8.09 -16.85
CA LYS A 86 -9.73 -8.40 -17.83
C LYS A 86 -10.30 -7.17 -18.49
N THR A 87 -10.24 -7.11 -19.81
CA THR A 87 -11.01 -6.19 -20.65
C THR A 87 -12.20 -6.94 -21.28
N ASN A 88 -12.89 -6.32 -22.20
CA ASN A 88 -13.94 -7.02 -22.98
C ASN A 88 -13.38 -8.02 -23.98
N SER A 89 -12.14 -7.82 -24.46
CA SER A 89 -11.51 -8.63 -25.52
C SER A 89 -10.30 -9.44 -25.07
N GLN A 90 -9.69 -9.08 -23.92
CA GLN A 90 -8.42 -9.65 -23.48
C GLN A 90 -8.44 -10.05 -22.01
N ASN A 91 -7.59 -10.99 -21.65
CA ASN A 91 -7.41 -11.46 -20.29
C ASN A 91 -5.92 -11.79 -20.08
N GLU A 92 -5.26 -11.07 -19.18
CA GLU A 92 -3.84 -11.20 -18.88
C GLU A 92 -3.62 -11.47 -17.40
N LYS A 93 -2.55 -12.19 -17.08
CA LYS A 93 -2.12 -12.45 -15.71
C LYS A 93 -0.81 -11.75 -15.45
N ALA A 94 -0.73 -11.03 -14.32
CA ALA A 94 0.48 -10.41 -13.84
C ALA A 94 0.76 -10.84 -12.40
N GLN A 95 2.04 -10.96 -12.06
CA GLN A 95 2.50 -11.33 -10.72
C GLN A 95 3.51 -10.31 -10.24
N ARG A 96 3.54 -10.09 -8.93
CA ARG A 96 4.51 -9.20 -8.29
C ARG A 96 4.78 -9.61 -6.86
N THR A 97 5.96 -9.25 -6.38
CA THR A 97 6.33 -9.31 -4.97
C THR A 97 6.70 -7.91 -4.50
N ALA A 98 6.28 -7.52 -3.31
CA ALA A 98 6.62 -6.21 -2.78
C ALA A 98 6.84 -6.27 -1.26
N LEU A 99 7.73 -5.41 -0.76
CA LEU A 99 7.79 -5.05 0.64
C LEU A 99 6.60 -4.14 0.96
N ASP A 100 5.91 -4.39 2.08
CA ASP A 100 4.78 -3.56 2.50
C ASP A 100 5.17 -2.57 3.60
N TYR A 101 6.02 -2.99 4.54
CA TYR A 101 6.52 -2.13 5.60
C TYR A 101 7.75 -2.72 6.29
N LEU A 102 8.56 -1.83 6.85
CA LEU A 102 9.57 -2.10 7.87
C LEU A 102 9.35 -1.08 8.98
N ALA A 103 9.08 -1.53 10.20
CA ALA A 103 8.77 -0.62 11.29
C ALA A 103 9.30 -1.13 12.63
N ILE A 104 9.63 -0.19 13.53
CA ILE A 104 10.10 -0.47 14.87
C ILE A 104 9.29 0.35 15.84
N GLY A 105 8.75 -0.32 16.86
CA GLY A 105 8.02 0.29 17.96
C GLY A 105 8.76 0.08 19.28
N VAL A 106 8.97 1.14 20.05
CA VAL A 106 9.68 1.11 21.33
C VAL A 106 8.76 1.63 22.43
N PRO A 107 8.37 0.78 23.40
CA PRO A 107 7.58 1.21 24.55
C PRO A 107 8.45 1.94 25.60
N LEU A 108 7.95 3.07 26.10
CA LEU A 108 8.57 3.89 27.12
C LEU A 108 7.55 4.21 28.22
N ASN A 109 7.14 3.20 29.00
CA ASN A 109 6.13 3.30 30.05
C ASN A 109 4.75 3.77 29.49
N LYS A 110 4.35 5.03 29.74
CA LYS A 110 3.11 5.64 29.23
C LYS A 110 3.23 6.12 27.77
N MET A 111 4.44 6.14 27.23
CA MET A 111 4.74 6.59 25.88
C MET A 111 5.22 5.42 25.02
N GLY A 112 4.98 5.49 23.73
CA GLY A 112 5.59 4.62 22.72
C GLY A 112 6.10 5.46 21.58
N ILE A 113 7.24 5.06 21.02
CA ILE A 113 7.82 5.67 19.83
C ILE A 113 7.74 4.67 18.70
N GLY A 114 7.37 5.14 17.51
CA GLY A 114 7.32 4.34 16.31
C GLY A 114 8.10 5.01 15.18
N PHE A 115 8.89 4.24 14.44
CA PHE A 115 9.52 4.72 13.22
C PHE A 115 9.60 3.59 12.19
N GLY A 116 9.68 3.95 10.91
CA GLY A 116 9.74 2.95 9.86
C GLY A 116 9.69 3.52 8.46
N LEU A 117 9.72 2.58 7.50
CA LEU A 117 9.63 2.81 6.07
C LEU A 117 8.41 2.06 5.51
N ILE A 118 7.63 2.75 4.69
CA ILE A 118 6.44 2.20 4.04
C ILE A 118 6.47 2.60 2.57
N PRO A 119 6.42 1.67 1.61
CA PRO A 119 6.05 2.00 0.23
C PRO A 119 4.62 2.56 0.19
N TYR A 120 4.49 3.87 0.01
CA TYR A 120 3.20 4.55 0.07
C TYR A 120 2.38 4.36 -1.19
N SER A 121 3.01 4.59 -2.35
CA SER A 121 2.43 4.30 -3.66
C SER A 121 3.41 3.57 -4.55
N SER A 122 2.89 2.89 -5.57
CA SER A 122 3.70 2.17 -6.54
C SER A 122 3.15 2.40 -7.94
N VAL A 123 4.04 2.55 -8.89
CA VAL A 123 3.76 2.54 -10.32
C VAL A 123 4.34 1.28 -10.92
N GLY A 124 3.56 0.57 -11.73
CA GLY A 124 3.99 -0.65 -12.42
C GLY A 124 2.89 -1.05 -13.40
N TYR A 125 3.07 -0.69 -14.65
CA TYR A 125 2.14 -1.02 -15.72
C TYR A 125 2.90 -1.21 -17.03
N ASN A 126 2.32 -2.05 -17.90
CA ASN A 126 2.72 -2.21 -19.29
C ASN A 126 1.43 -2.28 -20.11
N ILE A 127 1.10 -1.19 -20.78
CA ILE A 127 -0.16 -1.01 -21.48
C ILE A 127 0.14 -0.88 -22.98
N LYS A 128 -0.52 -1.71 -23.78
CA LYS A 128 -0.55 -1.55 -25.23
C LYS A 128 -1.91 -1.02 -25.64
N SER A 129 -1.92 0.08 -26.37
CA SER A 129 -3.13 0.64 -26.98
C SER A 129 -2.95 0.82 -28.48
N SER A 130 -4.03 0.76 -29.22
CA SER A 130 -4.04 0.99 -30.66
C SER A 130 -5.19 1.94 -31.00
N SER A 131 -4.88 2.94 -31.81
CA SER A 131 -5.87 3.86 -32.36
C SER A 131 -5.72 3.92 -33.88
N SER A 132 -6.78 4.32 -34.58
CA SER A 132 -6.73 4.59 -36.01
C SER A 132 -7.19 6.02 -36.26
N ASP A 133 -6.47 6.74 -37.14
CA ASP A 133 -6.89 8.06 -37.56
C ASP A 133 -8.03 8.01 -38.60
N VAL A 134 -8.46 9.21 -39.07
CA VAL A 134 -9.51 9.36 -40.09
C VAL A 134 -9.18 8.68 -41.44
N ASN A 135 -7.91 8.41 -41.69
CA ASN A 135 -7.43 7.72 -42.90
C ASN A 135 -7.18 6.22 -42.65
N TYR A 136 -7.70 5.69 -41.53
CA TYR A 136 -7.51 4.30 -41.09
C TYR A 136 -6.03 3.91 -40.84
N ILE A 137 -5.16 4.90 -40.69
CA ILE A 137 -3.75 4.62 -40.35
C ILE A 137 -3.69 4.29 -38.86
N ARG A 138 -3.24 3.07 -38.58
CA ARG A 138 -3.12 2.57 -37.22
C ARG A 138 -1.87 3.14 -36.54
N THR A 139 -2.03 3.53 -35.29
CA THR A 139 -0.96 3.94 -34.38
C THR A 139 -1.00 3.04 -33.14
N ASP A 140 0.12 2.41 -32.84
CA ASP A 140 0.29 1.57 -31.66
C ASP A 140 1.11 2.33 -30.62
N SER A 141 0.60 2.45 -29.40
CA SER A 141 1.29 3.02 -28.22
C SER A 141 1.62 1.93 -27.21
N TYR A 142 2.85 1.96 -26.71
CA TYR A 142 3.36 1.08 -25.67
C TYR A 142 3.75 1.96 -24.47
N ASP A 143 2.94 1.89 -23.42
CA ASP A 143 3.08 2.68 -22.21
C ASP A 143 3.62 1.81 -21.09
N ASN A 144 4.79 2.15 -20.58
CA ASN A 144 5.46 1.52 -19.46
C ASN A 144 5.63 2.51 -18.31
N GLY A 145 5.47 2.02 -17.09
CA GLY A 145 5.74 2.83 -15.90
C GLY A 145 6.27 1.99 -14.75
N ASN A 146 7.23 2.55 -14.01
CA ASN A 146 7.78 1.94 -12.81
C ASN A 146 8.11 2.98 -11.74
N GLY A 147 8.40 2.52 -10.51
CA GLY A 147 8.76 3.37 -9.39
C GLY A 147 7.61 3.59 -8.40
N GLY A 148 7.61 4.75 -7.74
CA GLY A 148 6.61 5.10 -6.74
C GLY A 148 7.11 6.03 -5.66
N VAL A 149 6.28 6.25 -4.64
CA VAL A 149 6.59 7.11 -3.49
C VAL A 149 6.72 6.26 -2.25
N ASN A 150 7.84 6.37 -1.57
CA ASN A 150 8.11 5.79 -0.26
C ASN A 150 7.87 6.83 0.83
N LYS A 151 7.60 6.35 2.04
CA LYS A 151 7.35 7.15 3.23
C LYS A 151 8.20 6.65 4.38
N VAL A 152 9.02 7.52 4.95
CA VAL A 152 9.64 7.31 6.27
C VAL A 152 8.84 8.06 7.29
N PHE A 153 8.55 7.46 8.42
CA PHE A 153 7.81 8.10 9.51
C PHE A 153 8.54 7.97 10.84
N LEU A 154 8.36 8.99 11.67
CA LEU A 154 8.75 8.99 13.07
C LEU A 154 7.59 9.58 13.87
N GLY A 155 7.15 8.86 14.89
CA GLY A 155 6.01 9.29 15.67
C GLY A 155 6.07 8.83 17.12
N PHE A 156 5.18 9.41 17.91
CA PHE A 156 4.99 9.06 19.31
C PHE A 156 3.52 8.90 19.65
N GLY A 157 3.24 8.04 20.62
CA GLY A 157 1.94 7.89 21.25
C GLY A 157 2.09 8.05 22.76
N TYR A 158 1.16 8.75 23.39
CA TYR A 158 1.17 9.00 24.83
C TYR A 158 -0.18 8.67 25.47
N GLN A 159 -0.15 7.89 26.54
CA GLN A 159 -1.33 7.54 27.32
C GLN A 159 -1.65 8.66 28.31
N LEU A 160 -2.62 9.52 27.94
CA LEU A 160 -3.07 10.65 28.80
C LEU A 160 -3.76 10.16 30.05
N THR A 161 -4.72 9.24 29.88
CA THR A 161 -5.45 8.61 30.99
C THR A 161 -5.35 7.09 30.86
N LYS A 162 -5.94 6.33 31.77
CA LYS A 162 -5.99 4.87 31.66
C LYS A 162 -6.72 4.38 30.41
N ASP A 163 -7.62 5.20 29.88
CA ASP A 163 -8.52 4.85 28.79
C ASP A 163 -8.22 5.61 27.49
N LEU A 164 -7.58 6.78 27.56
CA LEU A 164 -7.34 7.68 26.43
C LEU A 164 -5.84 7.82 26.11
N SER A 165 -5.50 7.60 24.86
CA SER A 165 -4.18 7.85 24.28
C SER A 165 -4.27 8.80 23.11
N ILE A 166 -3.23 9.63 22.94
CA ILE A 166 -3.03 10.53 21.80
C ILE A 166 -1.70 10.19 21.14
N GLY A 167 -1.54 10.59 19.91
CA GLY A 167 -0.27 10.42 19.20
C GLY A 167 -0.18 11.28 17.96
N ALA A 168 1.04 11.45 17.49
CA ALA A 168 1.33 12.12 16.24
C ALA A 168 2.57 11.50 15.59
N ASP A 169 2.63 11.55 14.28
CA ASP A 169 3.82 11.24 13.50
C ASP A 169 4.08 12.28 12.42
N VAL A 170 5.35 12.47 12.12
CA VAL A 170 5.83 13.20 10.95
C VAL A 170 6.28 12.20 9.90
N GLN A 171 5.94 12.46 8.66
CA GLN A 171 6.15 11.55 7.54
C GLN A 171 6.88 12.30 6.42
N TYR A 172 8.02 11.79 6.00
CA TYR A 172 8.75 12.27 4.83
C TYR A 172 8.50 11.35 3.66
N ASN A 173 7.94 11.91 2.60
CA ASN A 173 7.65 11.19 1.36
C ASN A 173 8.76 11.48 0.36
N PHE A 174 9.26 10.45 -0.33
CA PHE A 174 10.31 10.55 -1.33
C PHE A 174 10.20 9.40 -2.32
N GLY A 175 10.68 9.62 -3.54
CA GLY A 175 10.70 8.56 -4.53
C GLY A 175 10.84 9.09 -5.94
N GLU A 176 10.85 8.16 -6.88
CA GLU A 176 10.98 8.44 -8.30
C GLU A 176 9.95 7.62 -9.07
N ILE A 177 9.35 8.24 -10.05
CA ILE A 177 8.40 7.62 -10.97
C ILE A 177 8.90 7.84 -12.39
N ASN A 178 9.18 6.75 -13.07
CA ASN A 178 9.60 6.74 -14.46
C ASN A 178 8.47 6.20 -15.33
N THR A 179 8.18 6.90 -16.42
CA THR A 179 7.23 6.46 -17.43
C THR A 179 7.85 6.57 -18.81
N GLN A 180 7.55 5.60 -19.65
CA GLN A 180 8.00 5.55 -21.03
C GLN A 180 6.81 5.30 -21.94
N ASN A 181 6.70 6.10 -23.00
CA ASN A 181 5.76 5.87 -24.09
C ASN A 181 6.53 5.67 -25.38
N ILE A 182 6.21 4.63 -26.15
CA ILE A 182 6.72 4.42 -27.52
C ILE A 182 5.53 4.43 -28.45
N THR A 183 5.49 5.37 -29.39
CA THR A 183 4.42 5.51 -30.36
C THR A 183 4.92 5.12 -31.75
N ILE A 184 4.35 4.04 -32.27
CA ILE A 184 4.67 3.48 -33.59
C ILE A 184 3.49 3.72 -34.52
N ARG A 185 3.73 4.44 -35.61
CA ARG A 185 2.74 4.64 -36.67
C ARG A 185 2.90 3.57 -37.75
N ASN A 186 1.81 3.07 -38.28
CA ASN A 186 1.83 2.17 -39.42
C ASN A 186 1.68 2.95 -40.73
N ASN A 187 2.11 2.38 -41.84
CA ASN A 187 1.80 2.90 -43.16
C ASN A 187 0.38 2.51 -43.59
N ALA A 188 -0.08 2.97 -44.74
CA ALA A 188 -1.40 2.66 -45.29
C ALA A 188 -1.67 1.15 -45.50
N ASN A 189 -0.62 0.35 -45.60
CA ASN A 189 -0.72 -1.12 -45.75
C ASN A 189 -0.70 -1.85 -44.39
N GLY A 190 -0.77 -1.10 -43.24
CA GLY A 190 -0.77 -1.68 -41.90
C GLY A 190 0.61 -2.14 -41.42
N VAL A 191 1.69 -1.82 -42.12
CA VAL A 191 3.07 -2.18 -41.74
C VAL A 191 3.64 -1.05 -40.87
N PRO A 192 4.25 -1.38 -39.71
CA PRO A 192 4.93 -0.42 -38.87
C PRO A 192 6.03 0.34 -39.65
N ILE A 193 6.06 1.65 -39.53
CA ILE A 193 7.15 2.45 -40.08
C ILE A 193 8.43 2.20 -39.28
N GLN A 194 9.59 2.34 -39.93
CA GLN A 194 10.90 2.00 -39.36
C GLN A 194 11.29 2.86 -38.16
N TYR A 195 10.67 4.02 -37.98
CA TYR A 195 10.98 4.97 -36.93
C TYR A 195 9.77 5.23 -36.04
N ALA A 196 10.02 5.34 -34.74
CA ALA A 196 9.00 5.64 -33.72
C ALA A 196 9.48 6.76 -32.80
N SER A 197 8.57 7.45 -32.18
CA SER A 197 8.88 8.36 -31.10
C SER A 197 8.90 7.64 -29.76
N LYS A 198 9.91 7.91 -28.96
CA LYS A 198 10.04 7.45 -27.58
C LYS A 198 10.10 8.64 -26.65
N GLU A 199 9.18 8.69 -25.71
CA GLU A 199 9.13 9.70 -24.67
C GLU A 199 9.42 9.03 -23.31
N ILE A 200 10.34 9.61 -22.55
CA ILE A 200 10.66 9.20 -21.18
C ILE A 200 10.35 10.37 -20.26
N ASN A 201 9.53 10.14 -19.26
CA ASN A 201 9.21 11.13 -18.23
C ASN A 201 9.67 10.60 -16.88
N THR A 202 10.42 11.41 -16.13
CA THR A 202 10.84 11.14 -14.78
C THR A 202 10.26 12.19 -13.84
N SER A 203 9.69 11.76 -12.73
CA SER A 203 9.15 12.62 -11.67
C SER A 203 9.79 12.27 -10.34
N ILE A 204 10.60 13.16 -9.76
CA ILE A 204 11.23 13.00 -8.45
C ILE A 204 10.33 13.65 -7.41
N ALA A 205 9.80 12.83 -6.51
CA ALA A 205 8.84 13.23 -5.49
C ALA A 205 9.52 13.52 -4.15
N ASN A 206 9.14 14.63 -3.50
CA ASN A 206 9.50 14.93 -2.11
C ASN A 206 8.41 15.73 -1.39
N GLY A 207 8.23 15.49 -0.09
CA GLY A 207 7.23 16.21 0.69
C GLY A 207 7.13 15.71 2.13
N VAL A 208 6.61 16.56 3.00
CA VAL A 208 6.38 16.23 4.41
C VAL A 208 4.89 16.30 4.69
N ASN A 209 4.38 15.34 5.42
CA ASN A 209 3.02 15.37 5.96
C ASN A 209 3.00 14.88 7.42
N PHE A 210 1.89 15.14 8.08
CA PHE A 210 1.66 14.79 9.48
C PHE A 210 0.45 13.87 9.59
N ASN A 211 0.44 13.06 10.65
CA ASN A 211 -0.72 12.26 11.02
C ASN A 211 -0.90 12.32 12.53
N MET A 212 -2.12 12.56 12.97
CA MET A 212 -2.51 12.65 14.38
C MET A 212 -3.46 11.49 14.69
N GLY A 213 -3.41 11.00 15.91
CA GLY A 213 -4.22 9.88 16.33
C GLY A 213 -4.79 10.03 17.72
N LEU A 214 -5.99 9.49 17.88
CA LEU A 214 -6.64 9.28 19.16
C LEU A 214 -7.00 7.80 19.30
N SER A 215 -6.90 7.26 20.50
CA SER A 215 -7.35 5.92 20.85
C SER A 215 -7.99 5.94 22.21
N TYR A 216 -9.23 5.48 22.26
CA TYR A 216 -9.98 5.32 23.50
C TYR A 216 -10.33 3.86 23.71
N LYS A 217 -10.04 3.36 24.92
CA LYS A 217 -10.32 1.97 25.31
C LYS A 217 -10.88 1.96 26.71
N THR A 218 -12.09 1.48 26.88
CA THR A 218 -12.72 1.34 28.20
C THR A 218 -13.34 -0.03 28.38
N LYS A 219 -13.58 -0.42 29.63
CA LYS A 219 -14.27 -1.66 29.97
C LYS A 219 -15.77 -1.41 30.03
N ILE A 220 -16.55 -2.17 29.27
CA ILE A 220 -18.00 -2.22 29.39
C ILE A 220 -18.38 -3.06 30.63
N ASN A 221 -17.68 -4.18 30.80
CA ASN A 221 -17.83 -5.06 31.95
C ASN A 221 -16.51 -5.83 32.21
N ASN A 222 -16.51 -6.80 33.13
CA ASN A 222 -15.30 -7.55 33.50
C ASN A 222 -14.63 -8.32 32.33
N LYS A 223 -15.33 -8.55 31.22
CA LYS A 223 -14.82 -9.31 30.06
C LYS A 223 -14.73 -8.47 28.79
N LEU A 224 -15.68 -7.55 28.58
CA LEU A 224 -15.80 -6.81 27.33
C LEU A 224 -15.15 -5.44 27.43
N ASN A 225 -14.39 -5.10 26.42
CA ASN A 225 -13.83 -3.78 26.20
C ASN A 225 -14.51 -3.13 25.00
N PHE A 226 -14.67 -1.82 25.06
CA PHE A 226 -15.02 -0.97 23.95
C PHE A 226 -13.77 -0.26 23.48
N PHE A 227 -13.62 -0.14 22.15
CA PHE A 227 -12.54 0.55 21.48
C PHE A 227 -13.12 1.62 20.58
N SER A 228 -12.50 2.78 20.56
CA SER A 228 -12.77 3.81 19.58
C SER A 228 -11.47 4.47 19.18
N SER A 229 -11.35 4.84 17.92
CA SER A 229 -10.16 5.52 17.42
C SER A 229 -10.51 6.57 16.37
N ALA A 230 -9.69 7.61 16.32
CA ALA A 230 -9.75 8.60 15.27
C ALA A 230 -8.34 8.89 14.77
N THR A 231 -8.16 9.08 13.47
CA THR A 231 -6.93 9.62 12.89
C THR A 231 -7.24 10.78 11.97
N TYR A 232 -6.34 11.76 11.93
CA TYR A 232 -6.44 12.93 11.08
C TYR A 232 -5.09 13.24 10.45
N SER A 233 -5.04 13.29 9.12
CA SER A 233 -3.90 13.76 8.36
C SER A 233 -4.32 15.00 7.58
N PRO A 234 -3.76 16.19 7.86
CA PRO A 234 -4.07 17.40 7.10
C PRO A 234 -3.56 17.31 5.66
N GLU A 235 -4.10 18.16 4.79
CA GLU A 235 -3.59 18.33 3.43
C GLU A 235 -2.10 18.70 3.46
N ALA A 236 -1.32 18.06 2.59
CA ALA A 236 0.11 18.33 2.46
C ALA A 236 0.49 18.46 0.98
N LYS A 237 1.64 19.08 0.71
CA LYS A 237 2.16 19.24 -0.65
C LYS A 237 3.24 18.21 -0.92
N LEU A 238 3.10 17.52 -2.05
CA LEU A 238 4.13 16.67 -2.63
C LEU A 238 4.69 17.41 -3.85
N ASN A 239 5.95 17.80 -3.79
CA ASN A 239 6.62 18.45 -4.90
C ASN A 239 7.16 17.37 -5.85
N LEU A 240 6.94 17.56 -7.14
CA LEU A 240 7.43 16.69 -8.20
C LEU A 240 8.35 17.50 -9.11
N GLY A 241 9.63 17.20 -9.10
CA GLY A 241 10.59 17.69 -10.10
C GLY A 241 10.45 16.81 -11.35
N ASN A 242 9.95 17.40 -12.44
CA ASN A 242 9.67 16.66 -13.68
C ASN A 242 10.74 16.90 -14.72
N THR A 243 11.13 15.85 -15.43
CA THR A 243 11.94 15.92 -16.66
C THR A 243 11.25 15.10 -17.76
N ARG A 244 11.41 15.55 -19.01
CA ARG A 244 10.88 14.86 -20.19
C ARG A 244 11.96 14.83 -21.27
N THR A 245 12.23 13.65 -21.79
CA THR A 245 13.17 13.42 -22.88
C THR A 245 12.45 12.73 -24.02
N VAL A 246 12.59 13.28 -25.23
CA VAL A 246 12.02 12.69 -26.45
C VAL A 246 13.16 12.26 -27.37
N SER A 247 13.05 11.06 -27.91
CA SER A 247 14.03 10.51 -28.85
C SER A 247 13.34 9.83 -30.04
N LEU A 248 14.03 9.79 -31.15
CA LEU A 248 13.68 8.94 -32.28
C LEU A 248 14.30 7.55 -32.04
N VAL A 249 13.51 6.51 -32.21
CA VAL A 249 13.99 5.12 -32.09
C VAL A 249 13.75 4.36 -33.39
N GLN A 250 14.65 3.46 -33.69
CA GLN A 250 14.44 2.50 -34.78
C GLN A 250 13.55 1.38 -34.28
N THR A 251 12.62 0.92 -35.12
CA THR A 251 11.77 -0.22 -34.80
C THR A 251 12.09 -1.39 -35.73
N ILE A 252 12.25 -2.57 -35.18
CA ILE A 252 12.37 -3.84 -35.89
C ILE A 252 11.24 -4.76 -35.44
N GLY A 253 10.37 -5.15 -36.37
CA GLY A 253 9.20 -5.95 -36.05
C GLY A 253 8.22 -5.31 -35.05
N GLY A 254 8.19 -3.97 -34.96
CA GLY A 254 7.36 -3.21 -34.02
C GLY A 254 7.93 -3.12 -32.60
N LEU A 255 9.20 -3.46 -32.40
CA LEU A 255 9.91 -3.32 -31.12
C LEU A 255 10.99 -2.26 -31.21
N ASP A 256 11.28 -1.58 -30.08
CA ASP A 256 12.40 -0.65 -29.95
C ASP A 256 13.73 -1.36 -30.19
N ALA A 257 14.44 -0.98 -31.23
CA ALA A 257 15.75 -1.52 -31.60
C ALA A 257 16.93 -0.57 -31.28
N GLY A 258 16.63 0.57 -30.69
CA GLY A 258 17.63 1.54 -30.23
C GLY A 258 17.33 2.98 -30.63
N THR A 259 17.90 3.91 -29.86
CA THR A 259 17.77 5.35 -30.09
C THR A 259 18.61 5.77 -31.28
N ILE A 260 18.08 6.67 -32.12
CA ILE A 260 18.75 7.26 -33.27
C ILE A 260 18.96 8.76 -33.01
N GLY A 261 20.20 9.18 -33.09
CA GLY A 261 20.57 10.59 -32.79
C GLY A 261 20.54 10.89 -31.30
N ASP A 262 20.74 12.17 -30.98
CA ASP A 262 20.75 12.62 -29.59
C ASP A 262 19.32 12.83 -29.08
N PRO A 263 19.02 12.38 -27.86
CA PRO A 263 17.74 12.67 -27.21
C PRO A 263 17.54 14.16 -27.00
N ILE A 264 16.32 14.64 -27.11
CA ILE A 264 15.93 16.04 -26.92
C ILE A 264 15.27 16.19 -25.55
N ASP A 265 15.86 16.98 -24.68
CA ASP A 265 15.27 17.32 -23.39
C ASP A 265 14.23 18.43 -23.56
N ILE A 266 13.01 18.14 -23.11
CA ILE A 266 11.90 19.09 -23.12
C ILE A 266 11.73 19.66 -21.72
N THR A 267 11.78 20.99 -21.60
CA THR A 267 11.51 21.67 -20.34
C THR A 267 10.04 21.50 -19.96
N VAL A 268 9.79 20.82 -18.83
CA VAL A 268 8.46 20.64 -18.24
C VAL A 268 8.43 21.27 -16.85
N PRO A 269 7.32 21.91 -16.44
CA PRO A 269 7.24 22.53 -15.13
C PRO A 269 7.19 21.48 -14.02
N SER A 270 7.78 21.83 -12.88
CA SER A 270 7.58 21.06 -11.65
C SER A 270 6.12 21.14 -11.22
N THR A 271 5.58 20.03 -10.73
CA THR A 271 4.19 19.92 -10.29
C THR A 271 4.11 19.85 -8.76
N LYS A 272 3.11 20.49 -8.18
CA LYS A 272 2.80 20.38 -6.75
C LYS A 272 1.49 19.64 -6.59
N LEU A 273 1.56 18.35 -6.26
CA LEU A 273 0.38 17.58 -5.96
C LEU A 273 -0.05 17.79 -4.50
N LYS A 274 -1.36 17.79 -4.27
CA LYS A 274 -1.94 17.88 -2.93
C LYS A 274 -2.21 16.49 -2.40
N LEU A 275 -1.43 16.02 -1.42
CA LEU A 275 -1.81 14.84 -0.66
C LEU A 275 -3.10 15.15 0.10
N PRO A 276 -4.16 14.35 -0.06
CA PRO A 276 -5.48 14.70 0.44
C PRO A 276 -5.55 14.69 1.96
N THR A 277 -6.36 15.58 2.53
CA THR A 277 -6.79 15.45 3.91
C THR A 277 -7.46 14.10 4.09
N LYS A 278 -7.07 13.38 5.16
CA LYS A 278 -7.62 12.08 5.50
C LYS A 278 -8.13 12.07 6.93
N PHE A 279 -9.34 11.57 7.11
CA PHE A 279 -9.97 11.40 8.41
C PHE A 279 -10.51 9.97 8.54
N THR A 280 -10.17 9.29 9.64
CA THR A 280 -10.62 7.93 9.92
C THR A 280 -11.29 7.87 11.28
N LEU A 281 -12.43 7.20 11.36
CA LEU A 281 -13.13 6.87 12.61
C LEU A 281 -13.33 5.37 12.70
N GLY A 282 -13.06 4.81 13.86
CA GLY A 282 -13.22 3.39 14.12
C GLY A 282 -13.86 3.10 15.47
N PHE A 283 -14.65 2.01 15.49
CA PHE A 283 -15.29 1.47 16.70
C PHE A 283 -15.12 -0.04 16.73
N GLY A 284 -14.97 -0.58 17.93
CA GLY A 284 -14.84 -2.01 18.11
C GLY A 284 -15.20 -2.46 19.53
N ILE A 285 -15.51 -3.72 19.64
CA ILE A 285 -15.82 -4.35 20.93
C ILE A 285 -15.17 -5.75 21.00
N GLY A 286 -14.82 -6.21 22.20
CA GLY A 286 -14.34 -7.58 22.36
C GLY A 286 -13.71 -7.91 23.70
N ASP A 287 -13.41 -9.19 23.86
CA ASP A 287 -12.51 -9.73 24.88
C ASP A 287 -11.14 -9.96 24.23
N VAL A 288 -10.19 -9.05 24.48
CA VAL A 288 -8.87 -8.98 23.82
C VAL A 288 -8.12 -10.31 23.76
N LYS A 289 -8.35 -11.22 24.72
CA LYS A 289 -7.71 -12.54 24.78
C LYS A 289 -8.50 -13.66 24.09
N LYS A 290 -9.67 -13.34 23.55
CA LYS A 290 -10.53 -14.32 22.89
C LYS A 290 -11.01 -13.89 21.52
N TRP A 291 -11.59 -12.70 21.43
CA TRP A 291 -12.14 -12.19 20.17
C TRP A 291 -12.32 -10.69 20.23
N SER A 292 -12.24 -10.05 19.10
CA SER A 292 -12.67 -8.67 18.92
C SER A 292 -13.20 -8.49 17.52
N VAL A 293 -14.21 -7.62 17.39
CA VAL A 293 -14.76 -7.18 16.10
C VAL A 293 -14.88 -5.66 16.11
N GLY A 294 -14.82 -5.07 14.93
CA GLY A 294 -14.96 -3.65 14.78
C GLY A 294 -15.19 -3.24 13.35
N SER A 295 -15.44 -1.95 13.19
CA SER A 295 -15.55 -1.31 11.87
C SER A 295 -14.84 0.03 11.86
N GLU A 296 -14.45 0.47 10.68
CA GLU A 296 -13.72 1.72 10.48
C GLU A 296 -14.14 2.34 9.16
N VAL A 297 -14.33 3.66 9.18
CA VAL A 297 -14.61 4.46 7.98
C VAL A 297 -13.50 5.48 7.80
N THR A 298 -12.96 5.55 6.59
CA THR A 298 -11.95 6.54 6.20
C THR A 298 -12.51 7.41 5.10
N PHE A 299 -12.43 8.73 5.27
CA PHE A 299 -12.75 9.73 4.26
C PHE A 299 -11.47 10.42 3.81
N GLN A 300 -11.35 10.66 2.50
CA GLN A 300 -10.23 11.43 1.93
C GLN A 300 -10.77 12.45 0.95
N ASN A 301 -10.30 13.70 1.08
CA ASN A 301 -10.67 14.78 0.17
C ASN A 301 -9.77 14.76 -1.07
N THR A 302 -10.00 13.78 -1.95
CA THR A 302 -9.21 13.54 -3.17
C THR A 302 -9.67 14.35 -4.37
N SER A 303 -10.76 15.12 -4.28
CA SER A 303 -11.28 15.90 -5.42
C SER A 303 -10.29 16.92 -6.00
N ASN A 304 -9.34 17.40 -5.20
CA ASN A 304 -8.28 18.32 -5.62
C ASN A 304 -6.95 17.62 -5.94
N PHE A 305 -6.95 16.30 -6.01
CA PHE A 305 -5.78 15.54 -6.42
C PHE A 305 -5.54 15.75 -7.92
N GLY A 306 -4.30 15.67 -8.37
CA GLY A 306 -3.92 15.91 -9.75
C GLY A 306 -3.04 14.82 -10.32
N ASN A 307 -2.69 14.97 -11.59
CA ASN A 307 -1.73 14.10 -12.26
C ASN A 307 -0.32 14.73 -12.26
N ARG A 308 0.69 13.89 -12.48
CA ARG A 308 2.09 14.31 -12.59
C ARG A 308 2.33 15.26 -13.75
N PHE A 309 1.64 15.04 -14.87
CA PHE A 309 1.73 15.84 -16.09
C PHE A 309 0.33 16.33 -16.50
N SER A 310 0.25 17.50 -17.11
CA SER A 310 -1.02 18.15 -17.47
C SER A 310 -1.68 17.59 -18.74
N ASP A 311 -0.97 16.79 -19.52
CA ASP A 311 -1.44 16.17 -20.75
C ASP A 311 -2.33 14.92 -20.55
N ILE A 312 -2.47 14.44 -19.31
CA ILE A 312 -3.40 13.37 -18.96
C ILE A 312 -4.78 13.99 -18.71
N SER A 313 -5.68 13.92 -19.69
CA SER A 313 -6.96 14.65 -19.69
C SER A 313 -8.21 13.77 -19.44
N ASN A 314 -8.10 12.42 -19.55
CA ASN A 314 -9.24 11.52 -19.44
C ASN A 314 -9.55 11.06 -18.00
N VAL A 315 -9.01 11.76 -17.01
CA VAL A 315 -9.14 11.41 -15.60
C VAL A 315 -9.54 12.60 -14.76
N SER A 316 -10.40 12.36 -13.80
CA SER A 316 -10.77 13.29 -12.75
C SER A 316 -10.78 12.58 -11.39
N TYR A 317 -10.89 13.35 -10.32
CA TYR A 317 -10.90 12.81 -8.97
C TYR A 317 -12.11 13.33 -8.20
N GLU A 318 -12.72 12.44 -7.42
CA GLU A 318 -13.75 12.79 -6.43
C GLU A 318 -13.29 12.42 -5.02
N ASN A 319 -14.07 12.78 -4.01
CA ASN A 319 -13.76 12.40 -2.64
C ASN A 319 -13.86 10.88 -2.46
N SER A 320 -12.86 10.31 -1.84
CA SER A 320 -12.75 8.88 -1.58
C SER A 320 -13.36 8.53 -0.22
N ALA A 321 -13.98 7.37 -0.15
CA ALA A 321 -14.47 6.79 1.09
C ALA A 321 -14.16 5.30 1.15
N ARG A 322 -13.64 4.82 2.29
CA ARG A 322 -13.36 3.43 2.54
C ARG A 322 -14.07 2.96 3.80
N PHE A 323 -14.80 1.88 3.69
CA PHE A 323 -15.40 1.14 4.79
C PHE A 323 -14.66 -0.16 5.02
N THR A 324 -14.36 -0.48 6.28
CA THR A 324 -13.75 -1.74 6.69
C THR A 324 -14.51 -2.33 7.86
N PHE A 325 -14.64 -3.65 7.85
CA PHE A 325 -15.19 -4.44 8.95
C PHE A 325 -14.30 -5.66 9.13
N GLY A 326 -14.02 -6.01 10.39
CA GLY A 326 -13.18 -7.17 10.64
C GLY A 326 -13.03 -7.48 12.12
N GLY A 327 -12.24 -8.51 12.36
CA GLY A 327 -11.98 -8.95 13.73
C GLY A 327 -11.09 -10.17 13.78
N TYR A 328 -10.90 -10.65 15.00
CA TYR A 328 -10.14 -11.86 15.26
C TYR A 328 -10.78 -12.73 16.33
N TYR A 329 -10.38 -14.02 16.31
CA TYR A 329 -10.76 -15.02 17.28
C TYR A 329 -9.55 -15.85 17.71
N ILE A 330 -9.42 -16.11 19.02
CA ILE A 330 -8.39 -16.96 19.63
C ILE A 330 -9.10 -18.02 20.48
N PRO A 331 -9.08 -19.30 20.09
CA PRO A 331 -9.81 -20.34 20.80
C PRO A 331 -9.43 -20.47 22.27
N ASN A 332 -8.12 -20.52 22.57
CA ASN A 332 -7.62 -20.55 23.95
C ASN A 332 -6.19 -19.99 24.01
N TYR A 333 -6.09 -18.70 24.34
CA TYR A 333 -4.81 -17.99 24.46
C TYR A 333 -3.82 -18.66 25.44
N LYS A 334 -4.32 -19.34 26.49
CA LYS A 334 -3.51 -19.97 27.54
C LYS A 334 -3.24 -21.46 27.31
N SER A 335 -3.57 -22.03 26.17
CA SER A 335 -3.36 -23.46 25.91
C SER A 335 -1.87 -23.79 25.87
N PHE A 336 -1.45 -24.75 26.68
CA PHE A 336 -0.10 -25.31 26.69
C PHE A 336 0.02 -26.55 25.79
N SER A 337 -1.05 -27.32 25.65
CA SER A 337 -1.05 -28.60 24.95
C SER A 337 -1.38 -28.49 23.46
N ASN A 338 -2.24 -27.54 23.08
CA ASN A 338 -2.68 -27.38 21.69
C ASN A 338 -2.20 -26.07 21.11
N TYR A 339 -1.31 -26.17 20.11
CA TYR A 339 -0.76 -25.01 19.41
C TYR A 339 -1.82 -24.21 18.65
N PHE A 340 -2.70 -24.90 17.91
CA PHE A 340 -3.74 -24.24 17.09
C PHE A 340 -4.76 -23.46 17.93
N SER A 341 -4.93 -23.80 19.21
CA SER A 341 -5.77 -23.02 20.12
C SER A 341 -5.20 -21.63 20.46
N ARG A 342 -3.90 -21.40 20.25
CA ARG A 342 -3.23 -20.11 20.49
C ARG A 342 -3.10 -19.27 19.24
N VAL A 343 -3.36 -19.85 18.08
CA VAL A 343 -3.34 -19.14 16.79
C VAL A 343 -4.44 -18.08 16.79
N VAL A 344 -4.11 -16.89 16.31
CA VAL A 344 -5.07 -15.80 16.12
C VAL A 344 -5.65 -15.92 14.71
N TYR A 345 -6.93 -16.24 14.63
CA TYR A 345 -7.68 -16.32 13.37
C TYR A 345 -8.29 -14.96 13.07
N ARG A 346 -7.98 -14.38 11.93
CA ARG A 346 -8.43 -13.05 11.52
C ARG A 346 -9.29 -13.12 10.28
N GLY A 347 -10.27 -12.23 10.18
CA GLY A 347 -11.10 -12.09 8.99
C GLY A 347 -11.63 -10.68 8.87
N GLY A 348 -11.89 -10.25 7.65
CA GLY A 348 -12.41 -8.92 7.40
C GLY A 348 -12.88 -8.70 5.96
N PHE A 349 -13.47 -7.54 5.79
CA PHE A 349 -13.99 -7.06 4.51
C PHE A 349 -13.65 -5.59 4.34
N ARG A 350 -13.37 -5.19 3.12
CA ARG A 350 -13.10 -3.80 2.72
C ARG A 350 -13.90 -3.45 1.47
N TYR A 351 -14.48 -2.25 1.48
CA TYR A 351 -15.12 -1.66 0.32
C TYR A 351 -14.69 -0.19 0.22
N GLU A 352 -14.23 0.22 -0.95
CA GLU A 352 -13.60 1.52 -1.16
C GLU A 352 -14.05 2.14 -2.48
N ASN A 353 -14.59 3.37 -2.42
CA ASN A 353 -14.58 4.26 -3.55
C ASN A 353 -13.19 4.90 -3.59
N THR A 354 -12.39 4.58 -4.59
CA THR A 354 -10.99 5.04 -4.68
C THR A 354 -10.85 6.54 -4.92
N GLY A 355 -11.94 7.21 -5.34
CA GLY A 355 -11.95 8.59 -5.76
C GLY A 355 -11.43 8.82 -7.18
N LEU A 356 -10.96 7.79 -7.87
CA LEU A 356 -10.48 7.87 -9.25
C LEU A 356 -11.64 7.69 -10.23
N ILE A 357 -11.79 8.62 -11.17
CA ILE A 357 -12.76 8.59 -12.25
C ILE A 357 -12.01 8.62 -13.58
N ILE A 358 -12.24 7.62 -14.43
CA ILE A 358 -11.60 7.50 -15.75
C ILE A 358 -12.71 7.33 -16.79
N ASN A 359 -12.68 8.13 -17.86
CA ASN A 359 -13.73 8.13 -18.87
C ASN A 359 -15.13 8.21 -18.23
N ASP A 360 -15.33 9.13 -17.29
CA ASP A 360 -16.56 9.35 -16.50
C ASP A 360 -17.03 8.13 -15.70
N THR A 361 -16.16 7.14 -15.51
CA THR A 361 -16.46 5.90 -14.77
C THR A 361 -15.68 5.84 -13.46
N LYS A 362 -16.39 5.67 -12.33
CA LYS A 362 -15.81 5.54 -11.00
C LYS A 362 -15.11 4.19 -10.82
N ILE A 363 -13.95 4.23 -10.20
CA ILE A 363 -13.16 3.03 -9.88
C ILE A 363 -13.41 2.63 -8.42
N MET A 364 -14.08 1.49 -8.25
CA MET A 364 -14.37 0.91 -6.94
C MET A 364 -13.39 -0.25 -6.65
N ASP A 365 -13.09 -0.49 -5.37
CA ASP A 365 -12.26 -1.60 -4.89
C ASP A 365 -12.98 -2.31 -3.74
N GLY A 366 -13.09 -3.63 -3.80
CA GLY A 366 -13.65 -4.47 -2.73
C GLY A 366 -12.81 -5.71 -2.49
N ALA A 367 -12.60 -6.08 -1.22
CA ALA A 367 -11.82 -7.24 -0.87
C ALA A 367 -12.34 -7.97 0.37
N LEU A 368 -12.20 -9.29 0.35
CA LEU A 368 -12.30 -10.16 1.51
C LEU A 368 -10.90 -10.54 1.99
N THR A 369 -10.70 -10.55 3.30
CA THR A 369 -9.40 -10.82 3.91
C THR A 369 -9.51 -11.90 4.98
N LEU A 370 -8.49 -12.74 5.04
CA LEU A 370 -8.31 -13.77 6.06
C LEU A 370 -6.89 -13.70 6.59
N GLY A 371 -6.65 -14.20 7.79
CA GLY A 371 -5.29 -14.26 8.32
C GLY A 371 -5.11 -15.15 9.54
N LEU A 372 -3.87 -15.53 9.73
CA LEU A 372 -3.40 -16.34 10.83
C LEU A 372 -2.24 -15.64 11.55
N GLY A 373 -2.35 -15.47 12.86
CA GLY A 373 -1.24 -15.02 13.71
C GLY A 373 -0.70 -16.19 14.50
N MET A 374 0.51 -16.60 14.19
CA MET A 374 1.14 -17.80 14.73
C MET A 374 2.23 -17.43 15.74
N PRO A 375 1.97 -17.59 17.06
CA PRO A 375 2.98 -17.30 18.09
C PRO A 375 4.15 -18.28 18.00
N LEU A 376 5.37 -17.76 18.03
CA LEU A 376 6.58 -18.59 18.01
C LEU A 376 6.84 -19.18 19.40
N LYS A 377 7.24 -20.46 19.44
CA LYS A 377 7.53 -21.17 20.68
C LYS A 377 8.78 -20.58 21.37
N GLY A 378 8.67 -20.25 22.66
CA GLY A 378 9.80 -19.71 23.44
C GLY A 378 10.17 -18.26 23.13
N ALA A 379 9.35 -17.52 22.39
CA ALA A 379 9.53 -16.11 22.07
C ALA A 379 8.21 -15.36 22.16
N PHE A 380 8.28 -14.04 22.36
CA PHE A 380 7.09 -13.18 22.29
C PHE A 380 6.71 -12.81 20.84
N SER A 381 7.42 -13.36 19.87
CA SER A 381 7.35 -13.04 18.44
C SER A 381 6.26 -13.84 17.74
N ASN A 382 5.75 -13.30 16.64
CA ASN A 382 4.71 -13.90 15.82
C ASN A 382 5.09 -13.92 14.34
N VAL A 383 4.65 -14.95 13.64
CA VAL A 383 4.56 -14.99 12.19
C VAL A 383 3.10 -14.75 11.82
N ASN A 384 2.84 -13.79 10.96
CA ASN A 384 1.50 -13.48 10.49
C ASN A 384 1.40 -13.80 9.01
N ILE A 385 0.37 -14.54 8.64
CA ILE A 385 0.04 -14.88 7.26
C ILE A 385 -1.31 -14.25 6.95
N GLY A 386 -1.39 -13.55 5.83
CA GLY A 386 -2.61 -12.93 5.34
C GLY A 386 -2.95 -13.41 3.94
N PHE A 387 -4.22 -13.47 3.66
CA PHE A 387 -4.77 -13.79 2.36
C PHE A 387 -5.86 -12.77 2.02
N GLU A 388 -5.83 -12.21 0.83
CA GLU A 388 -6.79 -11.21 0.37
C GLU A 388 -7.24 -11.53 -1.04
N LEU A 389 -8.55 -11.57 -1.24
CA LEU A 389 -9.22 -11.71 -2.53
C LEU A 389 -9.99 -10.45 -2.82
N GLY A 390 -9.69 -9.79 -3.92
CA GLY A 390 -10.34 -8.54 -4.24
C GLY A 390 -10.64 -8.35 -5.73
N ASN A 391 -11.46 -7.34 -5.96
CA ASN A 391 -11.91 -6.94 -7.28
C ASN A 391 -11.90 -5.42 -7.38
N ARG A 392 -11.23 -4.88 -8.40
CA ARG A 392 -11.09 -3.43 -8.62
C ARG A 392 -11.44 -3.07 -10.05
N GLY A 393 -12.13 -1.95 -10.20
CA GLY A 393 -12.47 -1.39 -11.51
C GLY A 393 -13.59 -2.12 -12.24
N THR A 394 -13.73 -1.84 -13.52
CA THR A 394 -14.81 -2.32 -14.37
C THR A 394 -14.32 -2.57 -15.79
N LYS A 395 -15.11 -3.29 -16.59
CA LYS A 395 -14.87 -3.47 -18.05
C LYS A 395 -15.59 -2.40 -18.88
N SER A 396 -16.47 -1.60 -18.26
CA SER A 396 -17.18 -0.53 -18.95
C SER A 396 -16.21 0.56 -19.40
N ALA A 397 -16.60 1.35 -20.40
CA ALA A 397 -15.82 2.49 -20.92
C ALA A 397 -14.39 2.15 -21.37
N GLY A 398 -14.15 0.90 -21.83
CA GLY A 398 -12.84 0.46 -22.26
C GLY A 398 -11.83 0.22 -21.15
N LEU A 399 -12.28 0.14 -19.88
CA LEU A 399 -11.44 -0.02 -18.71
C LEU A 399 -11.10 -1.50 -18.42
N VAL A 400 -10.19 -1.69 -17.46
CA VAL A 400 -9.70 -3.00 -17.04
C VAL A 400 -10.31 -3.38 -15.70
N ARG A 401 -10.94 -4.55 -15.60
CA ARG A 401 -11.32 -5.13 -14.31
C ARG A 401 -10.15 -5.99 -13.79
N GLU A 402 -9.71 -5.69 -12.58
CA GLU A 402 -8.69 -6.45 -11.86
C GLU A 402 -9.35 -7.42 -10.88
N HIS A 403 -9.02 -8.70 -10.99
CA HIS A 403 -9.26 -9.67 -9.92
C HIS A 403 -7.89 -10.02 -9.32
N TYR A 404 -7.68 -9.65 -8.07
CA TYR A 404 -6.40 -9.87 -7.42
C TYR A 404 -6.49 -10.84 -6.25
N MET A 405 -5.42 -11.59 -6.09
CA MET A 405 -5.17 -12.48 -4.97
C MET A 405 -3.82 -12.11 -4.36
N ASN A 406 -3.83 -11.71 -3.10
CA ASN A 406 -2.64 -11.32 -2.36
C ASN A 406 -2.36 -12.35 -1.27
N PHE A 407 -1.16 -12.89 -1.27
CA PHE A 407 -0.60 -13.67 -0.18
C PHE A 407 0.41 -12.80 0.57
N LYS A 408 0.20 -12.63 1.88
CA LYS A 408 0.95 -11.70 2.72
C LYS A 408 1.66 -12.45 3.83
N VAL A 409 2.93 -12.12 4.07
CA VAL A 409 3.72 -12.68 5.17
C VAL A 409 4.32 -11.55 5.98
N GLY A 410 4.11 -11.57 7.28
CA GLY A 410 4.68 -10.62 8.22
C GLY A 410 5.35 -11.28 9.41
N LEU A 411 6.41 -10.65 9.87
CA LEU A 411 7.10 -11.02 11.09
C LEU A 411 6.95 -9.89 12.10
N SER A 412 6.53 -10.23 13.32
CA SER A 412 6.52 -9.34 14.46
C SER A 412 7.47 -9.92 15.50
N LEU A 413 8.71 -9.40 15.52
CA LEU A 413 9.76 -9.85 16.42
C LEU A 413 9.75 -8.97 17.65
N ASN A 414 9.47 -9.54 18.80
CA ASN A 414 9.25 -8.82 20.05
C ASN A 414 10.31 -9.19 21.08
N ASP A 415 10.83 -8.15 21.77
CA ASP A 415 11.80 -8.33 22.84
C ASP A 415 11.61 -7.29 23.96
N ARG A 416 12.18 -7.57 25.11
CA ARG A 416 12.21 -6.66 26.25
C ARG A 416 13.51 -5.85 26.22
N TRP A 417 13.42 -4.57 25.87
CA TRP A 417 14.54 -3.64 25.95
C TRP A 417 14.50 -2.82 27.24
N PHE A 418 15.67 -2.28 27.62
CA PHE A 418 15.85 -1.40 28.77
C PHE A 418 15.55 -2.07 30.13
N VAL A 419 15.59 -3.40 30.19
CA VAL A 419 15.56 -4.12 31.46
C VAL A 419 16.98 -4.17 32.02
N LYS A 420 17.24 -3.51 33.18
CA LYS A 420 18.51 -3.67 33.89
C LYS A 420 18.72 -5.15 34.23
N ARG A 421 19.80 -5.74 33.77
CA ARG A 421 20.22 -7.07 34.25
C ARG A 421 20.54 -6.92 35.75
N LYS A 422 19.81 -7.61 36.59
CA LYS A 422 20.22 -7.83 37.97
C LYS A 422 21.34 -8.88 37.91
N TYR A 423 22.52 -8.49 38.30
CA TYR A 423 23.57 -9.44 38.64
C TYR A 423 23.31 -9.80 40.09
N ASP A 424 22.91 -11.05 40.34
CA ASP A 424 22.87 -11.67 41.67
C ASP A 424 24.30 -12.12 42.02
#